data_51ed40decc249dd5d0304529391305f1
#
_entry.id   51ed40decc249dd5d0304529391305f1
#
_cell.length_a   1.000
_cell.length_b   1.000
_cell.length_c   1.000
_cell.angle_alpha   90.00
_cell.angle_beta   90.00
_cell.angle_gamma   90.00
#
_symmetry.space_group_name_H-M   'P 1'
#
loop_
_entity.id
_entity.type
_entity.pdbx_description
1 polymer ?
#
loop_
_entity_poly.entity_id
_entity_poly.type
_entity_poly.pdbx_seq_one_letter_code
_entity_poly.pdbx_strand_id
1 'polypeptide(L)'
;MNKYSFETETIKILKLNIQNDKEKTLNEFREFLNEKGTPIIESIHDNPDNSLVTIFYFADEPTDNVLIISSILPGLTNENIEEHLLNRISDTNLWYGTYKVRNDLKFTYHLFPNDSLILECTERSLNRRTDIFNKNILTLKRPGMSEVNISYVNMPNSDEDFWLEERIN
;
A
#
# COMPACT_ATOMS: atom_id res chain seq x y z
N MET A 1 5.79 16.64 4.62
CA MET A 1 6.44 15.98 3.46
C MET A 1 5.44 16.06 2.33
N ASN A 2 5.70 16.80 1.26
CA ASN A 2 4.69 16.97 0.21
C ASN A 2 4.28 15.62 -0.36
N LYS A 3 2.97 15.45 -0.62
CA LYS A 3 2.41 14.38 -1.43
C LYS A 3 3.09 14.45 -2.81
N TYR A 4 4.26 13.83 -2.92
CA TYR A 4 4.93 13.72 -4.20
C TYR A 4 4.07 12.75 -5.02
N SER A 5 3.38 13.27 -5.99
CA SER A 5 2.82 12.45 -7.05
C SER A 5 3.99 11.93 -7.90
N PHE A 6 4.79 11.02 -7.33
CA PHE A 6 5.74 10.27 -8.14
C PHE A 6 4.92 9.44 -9.12
N GLU A 7 5.03 9.77 -10.37
CA GLU A 7 4.41 8.97 -11.40
C GLU A 7 5.43 7.94 -11.89
N THR A 8 5.27 6.71 -11.44
CA THR A 8 6.11 5.58 -11.87
C THR A 8 5.79 5.16 -13.30
N GLU A 9 6.69 4.42 -13.95
CA GLU A 9 6.43 3.89 -15.29
C GLU A 9 5.21 2.97 -15.30
N THR A 10 5.05 2.16 -14.26
CA THR A 10 3.86 1.32 -14.10
C THR A 10 2.56 2.14 -14.14
N ILE A 11 2.51 3.26 -13.40
CA ILE A 11 1.32 4.12 -13.36
C ILE A 11 1.07 4.83 -14.70
N LYS A 12 2.12 5.30 -15.38
CA LYS A 12 2.00 5.94 -16.70
C LYS A 12 1.41 4.98 -17.73
N ILE A 13 1.99 3.78 -17.84
CA ILE A 13 1.53 2.75 -18.76
C ILE A 13 0.08 2.35 -18.45
N LEU A 14 -0.24 2.16 -17.18
CA LEU A 14 -1.58 1.79 -16.74
C LEU A 14 -2.62 2.85 -17.11
N LYS A 15 -2.35 4.13 -16.84
CA LYS A 15 -3.24 5.23 -17.22
C LYS A 15 -3.45 5.32 -18.74
N LEU A 16 -2.38 5.14 -19.52
CA LEU A 16 -2.46 5.15 -20.98
C LEU A 16 -3.33 4.00 -21.51
N ASN A 17 -3.12 2.79 -21.00
CA ASN A 17 -3.87 1.62 -21.44
C ASN A 17 -5.34 1.68 -21.04
N ILE A 18 -5.66 2.24 -19.87
CA ILE A 18 -7.04 2.47 -19.42
C ILE A 18 -7.81 3.40 -20.39
N GLN A 19 -7.13 4.39 -20.98
CA GLN A 19 -7.77 5.27 -21.99
C GLN A 19 -8.16 4.53 -23.26
N ASN A 20 -7.45 3.46 -23.61
CA ASN A 20 -7.70 2.67 -24.81
C ASN A 20 -8.76 1.58 -24.56
N ASP A 21 -8.62 0.79 -23.50
CA ASP A 21 -9.55 -0.27 -23.11
C ASP A 21 -9.51 -0.46 -21.59
N LYS A 22 -10.44 0.19 -20.91
CA LYS A 22 -10.48 0.23 -19.45
C LYS A 22 -10.69 -1.15 -18.83
N GLU A 23 -11.69 -1.88 -19.28
CA GLU A 23 -12.10 -3.14 -18.66
C GLU A 23 -10.99 -4.21 -18.83
N LYS A 24 -10.52 -4.37 -20.06
CA LYS A 24 -9.42 -5.29 -20.36
C LYS A 24 -8.17 -4.96 -19.55
N THR A 25 -7.78 -3.68 -19.53
CA THR A 25 -6.57 -3.24 -18.79
C THR A 25 -6.67 -3.52 -17.30
N LEU A 26 -7.83 -3.25 -16.68
CA LEU A 26 -8.01 -3.52 -15.25
C LEU A 26 -7.95 -5.02 -14.94
N ASN A 27 -8.53 -5.86 -15.78
CA ASN A 27 -8.49 -7.32 -15.61
C ASN A 27 -7.06 -7.85 -15.75
N GLU A 28 -6.34 -7.46 -16.82
CA GLU A 28 -4.94 -7.84 -17.03
C GLU A 28 -4.03 -7.34 -15.90
N PHE A 29 -4.28 -6.13 -15.40
CA PHE A 29 -3.50 -5.58 -14.29
C PHE A 29 -3.80 -6.30 -12.97
N ARG A 30 -5.04 -6.70 -12.71
CA ARG A 30 -5.39 -7.51 -11.53
C ARG A 30 -4.69 -8.87 -11.59
N GLU A 31 -4.67 -9.52 -12.75
CA GLU A 31 -3.94 -10.78 -12.96
C GLU A 31 -2.44 -10.60 -12.74
N PHE A 32 -1.87 -9.52 -13.27
CA PHE A 32 -0.47 -9.16 -13.04
C PHE A 32 -0.15 -9.01 -11.55
N LEU A 33 -0.99 -8.31 -10.77
CA LEU A 33 -0.79 -8.15 -9.33
C LEU A 33 -0.96 -9.49 -8.57
N ASN A 34 -1.88 -10.35 -9.00
CA ASN A 34 -2.03 -11.70 -8.43
C ASN A 34 -0.76 -12.54 -8.62
N GLU A 35 -0.13 -12.42 -9.78
CA GLU A 35 1.08 -13.17 -10.12
C GLU A 35 2.33 -12.58 -9.44
N LYS A 36 2.56 -11.28 -9.60
CA LYS A 36 3.78 -10.59 -9.13
C LYS A 36 3.71 -10.22 -7.66
N GLY A 37 2.53 -9.90 -7.16
CA GLY A 37 2.33 -9.35 -5.83
C GLY A 37 2.49 -7.83 -5.77
N THR A 38 2.21 -7.28 -4.60
CA THR A 38 2.40 -5.87 -4.25
C THR A 38 3.30 -5.75 -3.03
N PRO A 39 3.87 -4.55 -2.77
CA PRO A 39 3.90 -3.37 -3.64
C PRO A 39 4.79 -3.57 -4.86
N ILE A 40 4.57 -2.77 -5.90
CA ILE A 40 5.51 -2.68 -7.02
C ILE A 40 6.64 -1.74 -6.61
N ILE A 41 7.88 -2.24 -6.71
CA ILE A 41 9.09 -1.49 -6.35
C ILE A 41 9.87 -1.17 -7.61
N GLU A 42 10.06 0.13 -7.88
CA GLU A 42 10.75 0.64 -9.05
C GLU A 42 11.99 1.45 -8.60
N SER A 43 13.15 1.15 -9.18
CA SER A 43 14.38 1.86 -8.89
C SER A 43 14.31 3.31 -9.39
N ILE A 44 14.98 4.22 -8.67
CA ILE A 44 15.11 5.62 -9.07
C ILE A 44 16.46 5.77 -9.78
N HIS A 45 16.44 6.29 -11.02
CA HIS A 45 17.68 6.60 -11.75
C HIS A 45 18.55 7.55 -10.92
N ASP A 46 19.83 7.26 -10.81
CA ASP A 46 20.83 8.04 -10.05
C ASP A 46 20.56 8.14 -8.52
N ASN A 47 19.74 7.26 -7.98
CA ASN A 47 19.50 7.21 -6.53
C ASN A 47 19.40 5.75 -6.02
N PRO A 48 20.54 5.05 -5.88
CA PRO A 48 20.57 3.64 -5.52
C PRO A 48 20.09 3.35 -4.08
N ASP A 49 20.05 4.37 -3.21
CA ASP A 49 19.66 4.22 -1.82
C ASP A 49 18.13 4.22 -1.62
N ASN A 50 17.37 4.61 -2.64
CA ASN A 50 15.92 4.71 -2.57
C ASN A 50 15.24 4.09 -3.80
N SER A 51 14.01 3.63 -3.58
CA SER A 51 13.10 3.19 -4.64
C SER A 51 11.74 3.86 -4.52
N LEU A 52 10.97 3.84 -5.60
CA LEU A 52 9.55 4.17 -5.59
C LEU A 52 8.75 2.90 -5.29
N VAL A 53 7.92 2.97 -4.28
CA VAL A 53 7.07 1.87 -3.83
C VAL A 53 5.62 2.25 -4.11
N THR A 54 4.96 1.49 -4.98
CA THR A 54 3.55 1.73 -5.32
C THR A 54 2.69 0.63 -4.72
N ILE A 55 1.77 1.02 -3.84
CA ILE A 55 0.76 0.17 -3.21
C ILE A 55 -0.53 0.35 -3.99
N PHE A 56 -1.25 -0.74 -4.23
CA PHE A 56 -2.50 -0.76 -4.98
C PHE A 56 -3.66 -1.31 -4.15
N TYR A 57 -4.86 -0.81 -4.44
CA TYR A 57 -6.10 -1.33 -3.89
C TYR A 57 -7.19 -1.38 -4.96
N PHE A 58 -7.75 -2.57 -5.19
CA PHE A 58 -8.96 -2.74 -6.01
C PHE A 58 -10.18 -2.76 -5.10
N ALA A 59 -11.06 -1.78 -5.26
CA ALA A 59 -12.30 -1.71 -4.53
C ALA A 59 -13.34 -2.70 -5.11
N ASP A 60 -13.89 -3.54 -4.24
CA ASP A 60 -14.96 -4.49 -4.61
C ASP A 60 -16.37 -3.91 -4.37
N GLU A 61 -16.45 -2.75 -3.72
CA GLU A 61 -17.67 -2.00 -3.41
C GLU A 61 -17.47 -0.51 -3.73
N PRO A 62 -18.55 0.29 -3.81
CA PRO A 62 -18.43 1.74 -3.96
C PRO A 62 -17.52 2.33 -2.89
N THR A 63 -16.45 2.98 -3.30
CA THR A 63 -15.40 3.49 -2.43
C THR A 63 -15.12 4.95 -2.73
N ASP A 64 -15.28 5.81 -1.71
CA ASP A 64 -15.07 7.26 -1.81
C ASP A 64 -13.62 7.65 -1.54
N ASN A 65 -12.96 6.92 -0.64
CA ASN A 65 -11.56 7.12 -0.30
C ASN A 65 -10.91 5.81 0.17
N VAL A 66 -9.58 5.77 0.14
CA VAL A 66 -8.79 4.70 0.76
C VAL A 66 -7.66 5.35 1.54
N LEU A 67 -7.73 5.24 2.87
CA LEU A 67 -6.67 5.71 3.75
C LEU A 67 -5.62 4.62 3.93
N ILE A 68 -4.35 4.98 3.92
CA ILE A 68 -3.23 4.10 4.28
C ILE A 68 -2.59 4.55 5.58
N ILE A 69 -2.36 3.62 6.49
CA ILE A 69 -1.51 3.82 7.66
C ILE A 69 -0.30 2.91 7.54
N SER A 70 0.88 3.51 7.56
CA SER A 70 2.14 2.80 7.33
C SER A 70 3.23 3.33 8.26
N SER A 71 4.17 2.46 8.64
CA SER A 71 5.32 2.85 9.46
C SER A 71 6.34 3.74 8.74
N ILE A 72 6.23 3.90 7.42
CA ILE A 72 7.05 4.85 6.64
C ILE A 72 6.45 6.25 6.55
N LEU A 73 5.20 6.42 6.97
CA LEU A 73 4.52 7.71 6.98
C LEU A 73 4.54 8.31 8.39
N PRO A 74 4.47 9.64 8.53
CA PRO A 74 4.32 10.26 9.84
C PRO A 74 3.00 9.83 10.50
N GLY A 75 2.88 10.04 11.79
CA GLY A 75 1.61 9.81 12.49
C GLY A 75 0.48 10.63 11.86
N LEU A 76 -0.70 10.03 11.76
CA LEU A 76 -1.86 10.66 11.15
C LEU A 76 -2.33 11.88 11.96
N THR A 77 -2.49 13.02 11.30
CA THR A 77 -3.01 14.29 11.86
C THR A 77 -3.98 14.92 10.88
N ASN A 78 -4.76 15.93 11.33
CA ASN A 78 -5.63 16.70 10.42
C ASN A 78 -4.85 17.44 9.32
N GLU A 79 -3.59 17.78 9.59
CA GLU A 79 -2.76 18.55 8.67
C GLU A 79 -2.15 17.68 7.57
N ASN A 80 -1.96 16.36 7.82
CA ASN A 80 -1.32 15.44 6.89
C ASN A 80 -2.23 14.31 6.38
N ILE A 81 -3.52 14.33 6.70
CA ILE A 81 -4.44 13.25 6.33
C ILE A 81 -4.47 12.99 4.82
N GLU A 82 -4.31 14.03 4.02
CA GLU A 82 -4.25 13.90 2.55
C GLU A 82 -3.02 13.13 2.07
N GLU A 83 -1.92 13.14 2.83
CA GLU A 83 -0.72 12.36 2.52
C GLU A 83 -0.94 10.85 2.69
N HIS A 84 -1.95 10.50 3.48
CA HIS A 84 -2.36 9.13 3.77
C HIS A 84 -3.47 8.61 2.84
N LEU A 85 -3.99 9.43 1.93
CA LEU A 85 -5.03 8.98 0.98
C LEU A 85 -4.41 8.43 -0.29
N LEU A 86 -4.88 7.28 -0.74
CA LEU A 86 -4.56 6.77 -2.06
C LEU A 86 -5.25 7.60 -3.15
N ASN A 87 -4.65 7.65 -4.33
CA ASN A 87 -5.23 8.31 -5.49
C ASN A 87 -6.07 7.30 -6.28
N ARG A 88 -7.26 7.70 -6.71
CA ARG A 88 -8.06 6.90 -7.63
C ARG A 88 -7.55 7.07 -9.06
N ILE A 89 -7.43 5.98 -9.81
CA ILE A 89 -7.13 6.06 -11.23
C ILE A 89 -8.42 6.35 -12.00
N SER A 90 -8.59 7.60 -12.43
CA SER A 90 -9.74 8.05 -13.22
C SER A 90 -11.08 7.51 -12.66
N ASP A 91 -11.99 7.05 -13.51
CA ASP A 91 -13.30 6.48 -13.14
C ASP A 91 -13.23 4.96 -12.94
N THR A 92 -12.13 4.45 -12.38
CA THR A 92 -11.95 3.02 -12.11
C THR A 92 -12.19 2.70 -10.64
N ASN A 93 -12.22 1.42 -10.29
CA ASN A 93 -12.20 0.95 -8.92
C ASN A 93 -10.77 0.68 -8.40
N LEU A 94 -9.74 1.17 -9.10
CA LEU A 94 -8.34 1.00 -8.74
C LEU A 94 -7.78 2.26 -8.10
N TRP A 95 -7.17 2.06 -6.93
CA TRP A 95 -6.53 3.09 -6.13
C TRP A 95 -5.03 2.79 -5.99
N TYR A 96 -4.19 3.81 -5.87
CA TYR A 96 -2.76 3.66 -5.70
C TYR A 96 -2.15 4.78 -4.86
N GLY A 97 -1.04 4.45 -4.20
CA GLY A 97 -0.18 5.43 -3.54
C GLY A 97 1.28 5.10 -3.82
N THR A 98 2.07 6.08 -4.25
CA THR A 98 3.49 5.93 -4.52
C THR A 98 4.32 6.70 -3.52
N TYR A 99 5.29 6.03 -2.92
CA TYR A 99 6.14 6.56 -1.85
C TYR A 99 7.60 6.34 -2.20
N LYS A 100 8.43 7.34 -1.90
CA LYS A 100 9.89 7.17 -1.96
C LYS A 100 10.38 6.56 -0.66
N VAL A 101 10.97 5.37 -0.73
CA VAL A 101 11.39 4.58 0.42
C VAL A 101 12.86 4.21 0.28
N ARG A 102 13.61 4.25 1.40
CA ARG A 102 14.99 3.78 1.43
C ARG A 102 15.05 2.27 1.22
N ASN A 103 16.07 1.81 0.49
CA ASN A 103 16.21 0.40 0.13
C ASN A 103 16.63 -0.52 1.28
N ASP A 104 17.08 0.03 2.41
CA ASP A 104 17.48 -0.70 3.61
C ASP A 104 16.35 -0.85 4.66
N LEU A 105 15.15 -0.36 4.38
CA LEU A 105 14.04 -0.40 5.32
C LEU A 105 13.17 -1.64 5.19
N LYS A 106 12.51 -1.97 6.30
CA LYS A 106 11.31 -2.82 6.35
C LYS A 106 10.17 -1.99 6.89
N PHE A 107 8.97 -2.19 6.36
CA PHE A 107 7.83 -1.45 6.83
C PHE A 107 6.53 -2.24 6.75
N THR A 108 5.55 -1.78 7.49
CA THR A 108 4.21 -2.36 7.51
C THR A 108 3.17 -1.33 7.08
N TYR A 109 2.03 -1.81 6.60
CA TYR A 109 0.90 -0.95 6.26
C TYR A 109 -0.44 -1.67 6.37
N HIS A 110 -1.48 -0.84 6.54
CA HIS A 110 -2.88 -1.23 6.46
C HIS A 110 -3.63 -0.29 5.53
N LEU A 111 -4.69 -0.79 4.93
CA LEU A 111 -5.60 -0.04 4.08
C LEU A 111 -6.96 0.08 4.79
N PHE A 112 -7.59 1.23 4.65
CA PHE A 112 -8.88 1.55 5.25
C PHE A 112 -9.78 2.18 4.17
N PRO A 113 -10.53 1.35 3.40
CA PRO A 113 -11.50 1.87 2.44
C PRO A 113 -12.66 2.54 3.18
N ASN A 114 -13.19 3.61 2.59
CA ASN A 114 -14.31 4.39 3.14
C ASN A 114 -14.05 4.86 4.58
N ASP A 115 -12.80 5.29 4.88
CA ASP A 115 -12.47 5.83 6.20
C ASP A 115 -13.23 7.15 6.44
N SER A 116 -13.72 7.35 7.65
CA SER A 116 -14.43 8.59 8.04
C SER A 116 -13.55 9.83 8.07
N LEU A 117 -12.23 9.65 8.01
CA LEU A 117 -11.20 10.69 8.09
C LEU A 117 -11.21 11.46 9.43
N ILE A 118 -11.86 10.92 10.46
CA ILE A 118 -11.87 11.47 11.82
C ILE A 118 -10.70 10.84 12.59
N LEU A 119 -9.81 11.64 13.16
CA LEU A 119 -8.58 11.12 13.80
C LEU A 119 -8.87 10.14 14.94
N GLU A 120 -9.81 10.46 15.81
CA GLU A 120 -10.20 9.63 16.97
C GLU A 120 -11.30 8.63 16.61
N CYS A 121 -11.22 8.02 15.43
CA CYS A 121 -12.20 7.03 15.01
C CYS A 121 -11.89 5.66 15.63
N THR A 122 -12.67 5.26 16.64
CA THR A 122 -12.56 3.93 17.26
C THR A 122 -12.97 2.82 16.29
N GLU A 123 -13.83 3.12 15.33
CA GLU A 123 -14.35 2.17 14.33
C GLU A 123 -13.34 1.88 13.22
N ARG A 124 -12.31 2.71 13.05
CA ARG A 124 -11.28 2.50 12.01
C ARG A 124 -10.68 1.09 12.07
N SER A 125 -10.44 0.56 13.27
CA SER A 125 -9.88 -0.77 13.45
C SER A 125 -10.74 -1.89 12.85
N LEU A 126 -12.07 -1.69 12.75
CA LEU A 126 -13.03 -2.66 12.20
C LEU A 126 -12.96 -2.71 10.66
N ASN A 127 -12.61 -1.59 10.02
CA ASN A 127 -12.51 -1.47 8.57
C ASN A 127 -11.11 -1.73 8.03
N ARG A 128 -10.20 -2.18 8.89
CA ARG A 128 -8.83 -2.51 8.50
C ARG A 128 -8.80 -3.64 7.47
N ARG A 129 -8.00 -3.44 6.43
CA ARG A 129 -7.74 -4.45 5.40
C ARG A 129 -6.23 -4.64 5.25
N THR A 130 -5.81 -5.86 5.01
CA THR A 130 -4.51 -6.16 4.42
C THR A 130 -4.59 -5.99 2.91
N ASP A 131 -3.46 -5.79 2.29
CA ASP A 131 -3.36 -5.82 0.83
C ASP A 131 -3.45 -7.27 0.35
N ILE A 132 -4.50 -7.59 -0.40
CA ILE A 132 -4.77 -8.97 -0.86
C ILE A 132 -3.74 -9.49 -1.87
N PHE A 133 -3.02 -8.59 -2.54
CA PHE A 133 -1.95 -8.94 -3.48
C PHE A 133 -0.59 -9.04 -2.82
N ASN A 134 -0.42 -8.55 -1.58
CA ASN A 134 0.83 -8.69 -0.85
C ASN A 134 0.92 -10.08 -0.22
N LYS A 135 1.92 -10.83 -0.65
CA LYS A 135 2.17 -12.21 -0.17
C LYS A 135 2.81 -12.25 1.23
N ASN A 136 3.31 -11.10 1.71
CA ASN A 136 3.98 -11.00 2.99
C ASN A 136 3.02 -10.45 4.06
N ILE A 137 2.54 -11.33 4.92
CA ILE A 137 1.61 -11.01 6.00
C ILE A 137 2.24 -11.39 7.34
N LEU A 138 2.31 -10.41 8.24
CA LEU A 138 2.68 -10.60 9.64
C LEU A 138 1.41 -10.74 10.47
N THR A 139 1.27 -11.85 11.20
CA THR A 139 0.16 -12.06 12.12
C THR A 139 0.60 -11.74 13.55
N LEU A 140 0.00 -10.72 14.13
CA LEU A 140 0.23 -10.35 15.53
C LEU A 140 -0.81 -11.02 16.41
N LYS A 141 -0.33 -11.81 17.37
CA LYS A 141 -1.15 -12.47 18.41
C LYS A 141 -0.86 -11.81 19.76
N ARG A 142 -1.91 -11.34 20.42
CA ARG A 142 -1.83 -10.82 21.79
C ARG A 142 -2.80 -11.56 22.67
N PRO A 143 -2.43 -11.99 23.90
CA PRO A 143 -3.33 -12.63 24.83
C PRO A 143 -4.60 -11.78 25.06
N GLY A 144 -5.77 -12.38 24.89
CA GLY A 144 -7.06 -11.70 25.09
C GLY A 144 -7.49 -10.73 23.99
N MET A 145 -6.78 -10.65 22.87
CA MET A 145 -7.16 -9.84 21.70
C MET A 145 -7.29 -10.70 20.45
N SER A 146 -8.09 -10.23 19.49
CA SER A 146 -8.16 -10.84 18.16
C SER A 146 -6.81 -10.74 17.45
N GLU A 147 -6.50 -11.75 16.65
CA GLU A 147 -5.31 -11.72 15.78
C GLU A 147 -5.42 -10.57 14.77
N VAL A 148 -4.29 -9.92 14.52
CA VAL A 148 -4.19 -8.82 13.56
C VAL A 148 -3.21 -9.17 12.48
N ASN A 149 -3.68 -9.24 11.24
CA ASN A 149 -2.85 -9.41 10.06
C ASN A 149 -2.41 -8.05 9.52
N ILE A 150 -1.12 -7.93 9.19
CA ILE A 150 -0.49 -6.70 8.72
C ILE A 150 0.28 -7.02 7.45
N SER A 151 0.07 -6.26 6.39
CA SER A 151 0.93 -6.34 5.21
C SER A 151 2.30 -5.75 5.51
N TYR A 152 3.38 -6.46 5.15
CA TYR A 152 4.73 -5.94 5.34
C TYR A 152 5.56 -6.01 4.05
N VAL A 153 6.61 -5.22 4.02
CA VAL A 153 7.51 -5.08 2.87
C VAL A 153 8.95 -5.13 3.35
N ASN A 154 9.74 -5.97 2.71
CA ASN A 154 11.20 -5.94 2.79
C ASN A 154 11.70 -5.20 1.55
N MET A 155 12.38 -4.07 1.76
CA MET A 155 13.03 -3.35 0.67
C MET A 155 14.26 -4.12 0.18
N PRO A 156 14.74 -3.91 -1.06
CA PRO A 156 15.75 -4.75 -1.70
C PRO A 156 17.06 -4.95 -0.94
N ASN A 157 17.47 -3.99 -0.12
CA ASN A 157 18.71 -4.03 0.67
C ASN A 157 18.44 -4.13 2.17
N SER A 158 17.21 -4.50 2.57
CA SER A 158 16.91 -4.70 4.00
C SER A 158 17.59 -5.97 4.53
N ASP A 159 17.95 -5.97 5.79
CA ASP A 159 18.57 -7.13 6.46
C ASP A 159 17.66 -8.37 6.42
N GLU A 160 18.23 -9.56 6.55
CA GLU A 160 17.47 -10.80 6.66
C GLU A 160 16.50 -10.80 7.86
N ASP A 161 15.41 -11.56 7.75
CA ASP A 161 14.29 -11.56 8.71
C ASP A 161 14.56 -12.41 9.97
N PHE A 162 15.76 -12.32 10.58
CA PHE A 162 16.10 -13.09 11.76
C PHE A 162 15.13 -12.89 12.95
N TRP A 163 14.44 -11.75 13.03
CA TRP A 163 13.46 -11.46 14.08
C TRP A 163 12.09 -12.14 13.88
N LEU A 164 11.82 -12.73 12.71
CA LEU A 164 10.64 -13.57 12.47
C LEU A 164 10.85 -14.99 13.04
N GLU A 165 12.09 -15.46 13.14
CA GLU A 165 12.42 -16.82 13.58
C GLU A 165 12.36 -16.99 15.13
N GLU A 166 12.61 -15.94 15.90
CA GLU A 166 12.63 -16.00 17.39
C GLU A 166 11.25 -16.07 18.05
N ARG A 167 10.13 -15.94 17.32
CA ARG A 167 8.77 -15.94 17.89
C ARG A 167 7.99 -17.24 17.69
N ILE A 168 8.63 -18.28 17.17
CA ILE A 168 8.00 -19.59 16.90
C ILE A 168 8.33 -20.61 18.02
N ASN A 169 9.11 -20.24 19.04
CA ASN A 169 9.44 -21.09 20.20
C ASN A 169 8.69 -20.67 21.46
#